data_1303cf8554677412e6f95f21e0d30e39
#
_entry.id   1303cf8554677412e6f95f21e0d30e39
#
_cell.length_a   1.000
_cell.length_b   1.000
_cell.length_c   1.000
_cell.angle_alpha   90.00
_cell.angle_beta   90.00
_cell.angle_gamma   90.00
#
_symmetry.space_group_name_H-M   'P 1'
#
loop_
_entity.id
_entity.type
_entity.pdbx_description
1 polymer ?
#
loop_
_entity_poly.entity_id
_entity_poly.type
_entity_poly.pdbx_seq_one_letter_code
_entity_poly.pdbx_strand_id
1 'polypeptide(L)'
;MSYIELHACSAFSFLRGGSFPEQLAHTAAELEMPAMALLDRNGVYGAQRFSVAAREQNVRPIIGAELSMEDGGVVPVLVENRTGYKNLCELLTQAHLRSEKGKCAVKWSELPQFTEGLVAFFNRAIAVNRPYLHAGESPSRTGILSTARPFSPLWGEGEDEG
;
A
#
# COMPACT_ATOMS: atom_id res chain seq x y z
N MET A 1 3.51 -19.20 14.88
CA MET A 1 3.91 -18.16 13.89
C MET A 1 2.78 -17.15 13.86
N SER A 2 3.04 -15.88 14.11
CA SER A 2 2.03 -14.83 13.98
C SER A 2 1.84 -14.45 12.51
N TYR A 3 0.60 -14.44 12.03
CA TYR A 3 0.26 -13.99 10.70
C TYR A 3 0.21 -12.46 10.65
N ILE A 4 0.60 -11.87 9.53
CA ILE A 4 0.47 -10.44 9.24
C ILE A 4 -0.20 -10.31 7.88
N GLU A 5 -1.38 -9.65 7.84
CA GLU A 5 -2.04 -9.32 6.58
C GLU A 5 -1.39 -8.09 5.96
N LEU A 6 -0.90 -8.21 4.72
CA LEU A 6 -0.19 -7.15 4.02
C LEU A 6 -0.96 -6.54 2.85
N HIS A 7 -2.19 -6.99 2.58
CA HIS A 7 -2.96 -6.55 1.41
C HIS A 7 -4.46 -6.41 1.68
N ALA A 8 -4.84 -5.92 2.86
CA ALA A 8 -6.23 -5.62 3.14
C ALA A 8 -6.66 -4.28 2.52
N CYS A 9 -7.93 -4.17 2.13
CA CYS A 9 -8.55 -2.94 1.70
C CYS A 9 -9.81 -2.63 2.50
N SER A 10 -10.09 -1.35 2.72
CA SER A 10 -11.29 -0.91 3.45
C SER A 10 -12.49 -0.68 2.52
N ALA A 11 -13.64 -0.37 3.12
CA ALA A 11 -14.85 0.04 2.39
C ALA A 11 -14.67 1.34 1.57
N PHE A 12 -13.58 2.09 1.78
CA PHE A 12 -13.23 3.21 0.91
C PHE A 12 -12.72 2.77 -0.46
N SER A 13 -12.33 1.52 -0.60
CA SER A 13 -12.09 0.87 -1.90
C SER A 13 -13.42 0.35 -2.44
N PHE A 14 -14.21 1.25 -3.05
CA PHE A 14 -15.59 0.98 -3.46
C PHE A 14 -15.75 -0.31 -4.27
N LEU A 15 -16.72 -1.14 -3.91
CA LEU A 15 -17.00 -2.48 -4.44
C LEU A 15 -15.85 -3.51 -4.27
N ARG A 16 -14.86 -3.24 -3.42
CA ARG A 16 -13.74 -4.16 -3.16
C ARG A 16 -13.60 -4.53 -1.69
N GLY A 17 -13.67 -3.54 -0.80
CA GLY A 17 -13.68 -3.74 0.64
C GLY A 17 -15.07 -3.55 1.23
N GLY A 18 -15.43 -4.36 2.22
CA GLY A 18 -16.73 -4.29 2.92
C GLY A 18 -16.62 -3.74 4.34
N SER A 19 -15.44 -3.72 4.94
CA SER A 19 -15.22 -3.33 6.33
C SER A 19 -14.65 -1.92 6.44
N PHE A 20 -15.09 -1.18 7.45
CA PHE A 20 -14.46 0.09 7.78
C PHE A 20 -13.04 -0.13 8.36
N PRO A 21 -12.15 0.89 8.26
CA PRO A 21 -10.79 0.77 8.77
C PRO A 21 -10.70 0.35 10.24
N GLU A 22 -11.61 0.82 11.08
CA GLU A 22 -11.69 0.49 12.50
C GLU A 22 -12.06 -0.97 12.73
N GLN A 23 -12.97 -1.52 11.93
CA GLN A 23 -13.35 -2.93 12.00
C GLN A 23 -12.19 -3.86 11.64
N LEU A 24 -11.40 -3.46 10.61
CA LEU A 24 -10.20 -4.20 10.22
C LEU A 24 -9.16 -4.20 11.34
N ALA A 25 -8.96 -3.06 12.00
CA ALA A 25 -8.04 -2.96 13.14
C ALA A 25 -8.50 -3.84 14.32
N HIS A 26 -9.80 -3.84 14.62
CA HIS A 26 -10.37 -4.68 15.67
C HIS A 26 -10.21 -6.18 15.36
N THR A 27 -10.55 -6.60 14.14
CA THR A 27 -10.39 -8.00 13.71
C THR A 27 -8.91 -8.43 13.74
N ALA A 28 -7.98 -7.55 13.36
CA ALA A 28 -6.55 -7.84 13.47
C ALA A 28 -6.12 -8.10 14.93
N ALA A 29 -6.66 -7.33 15.87
CA ALA A 29 -6.41 -7.53 17.30
C ALA A 29 -7.02 -8.84 17.81
N GLU A 30 -8.28 -9.16 17.45
CA GLU A 30 -8.94 -10.42 17.79
C GLU A 30 -8.18 -11.65 17.28
N LEU A 31 -7.54 -11.52 16.11
CA LEU A 31 -6.72 -12.58 15.50
C LEU A 31 -5.26 -12.55 15.99
N GLU A 32 -4.96 -11.75 17.00
CA GLU A 32 -3.61 -11.61 17.59
C GLU A 32 -2.53 -11.27 16.56
N MET A 33 -2.89 -10.49 15.50
CA MET A 33 -1.93 -10.03 14.52
C MET A 33 -1.05 -8.94 15.11
N PRO A 34 0.29 -9.04 15.07
CA PRO A 34 1.17 -8.00 15.59
C PRO A 34 1.19 -6.74 14.72
N ALA A 35 0.80 -6.87 13.45
CA ALA A 35 0.71 -5.78 12.49
C ALA A 35 -0.31 -6.12 11.39
N MET A 36 -0.83 -5.10 10.74
CA MET A 36 -1.69 -5.26 9.56
C MET A 36 -1.47 -4.09 8.59
N ALA A 37 -1.53 -4.36 7.29
CA ALA A 37 -1.45 -3.34 6.26
C ALA A 37 -2.83 -3.00 5.70
N LEU A 38 -3.06 -1.70 5.46
CA LEU A 38 -4.22 -1.20 4.76
C LEU A 38 -3.79 -0.56 3.43
N LEU A 39 -4.32 -1.10 2.31
CA LEU A 39 -4.05 -0.67 0.95
C LEU A 39 -5.37 -0.36 0.23
N ASP A 40 -5.82 0.87 0.34
CA ASP A 40 -6.99 1.29 -0.43
C ASP A 40 -6.63 1.53 -1.91
N ARG A 41 -7.61 1.34 -2.79
CA ARG A 41 -7.41 1.47 -4.24
C ARG A 41 -7.20 2.92 -4.63
N ASN A 42 -6.07 3.20 -5.28
CA ASN A 42 -5.69 4.52 -5.78
C ASN A 42 -5.78 5.65 -4.75
N GLY A 43 -5.54 5.34 -3.48
CA GLY A 43 -5.62 6.34 -2.43
C GLY A 43 -5.23 5.81 -1.05
N VAL A 44 -5.11 6.71 -0.11
CA VAL A 44 -4.81 6.45 1.31
C VAL A 44 -5.99 6.88 2.19
N TYR A 45 -7.20 6.68 1.72
CA TYR A 45 -8.42 7.24 2.31
C TYR A 45 -8.69 6.73 3.74
N GLY A 46 -8.44 5.45 4.00
CA GLY A 46 -8.61 4.83 5.30
C GLY A 46 -7.41 4.96 6.25
N ALA A 47 -6.27 5.47 5.76
CA ALA A 47 -4.99 5.39 6.47
C ALA A 47 -5.01 5.99 7.88
N GLN A 48 -5.56 7.20 8.04
CA GLN A 48 -5.60 7.87 9.34
C GLN A 48 -6.50 7.13 10.32
N ARG A 49 -7.74 6.80 9.91
CA ARG A 49 -8.70 6.09 10.76
C ARG A 49 -8.17 4.72 11.19
N PHE A 50 -7.59 3.99 10.23
CA PHE A 50 -6.95 2.70 10.50
C PHE A 50 -5.78 2.84 11.47
N SER A 51 -4.90 3.83 11.26
CA SER A 51 -3.71 4.02 12.10
C SER A 51 -4.07 4.33 13.56
N VAL A 52 -5.10 5.13 13.79
CA VAL A 52 -5.57 5.44 15.15
C VAL A 52 -6.15 4.18 15.80
N ALA A 53 -7.13 3.55 15.13
CA ALA A 53 -7.80 2.38 15.68
C ALA A 53 -6.84 1.18 15.93
N ALA A 54 -5.89 0.94 15.01
CA ALA A 54 -4.94 -0.16 15.16
C ALA A 54 -4.01 0.06 16.38
N ARG A 55 -3.54 1.30 16.59
CA ARG A 55 -2.71 1.61 17.78
C ARG A 55 -3.46 1.45 19.08
N GLU A 56 -4.72 1.88 19.15
CA GLU A 56 -5.59 1.67 20.31
C GLU A 56 -5.76 0.18 20.65
N GLN A 57 -5.66 -0.70 19.64
CA GLN A 57 -5.71 -2.15 19.78
C GLN A 57 -4.32 -2.82 19.90
N ASN A 58 -3.24 -2.07 20.05
CA ASN A 58 -1.85 -2.56 20.05
C ASN A 58 -1.44 -3.33 18.77
N VAL A 59 -2.10 -3.08 17.65
CA VAL A 59 -1.72 -3.59 16.32
C VAL A 59 -0.90 -2.53 15.61
N ARG A 60 0.28 -2.90 15.10
CA ARG A 60 1.12 -1.98 14.33
C ARG A 60 0.50 -1.70 12.94
N PRO A 61 0.06 -0.47 12.64
CA PRO A 61 -0.47 -0.14 11.32
C PRO A 61 0.64 -0.04 10.29
N ILE A 62 0.43 -0.64 9.14
CA ILE A 62 1.24 -0.47 7.94
C ILE A 62 0.34 0.19 6.90
N ILE A 63 0.80 1.26 6.28
CA ILE A 63 0.02 2.00 5.29
C ILE A 63 0.56 1.74 3.90
N GLY A 64 -0.35 1.69 2.93
CA GLY A 64 -0.02 1.53 1.54
C GLY A 64 -1.17 1.94 0.63
N ALA A 65 -1.04 1.60 -0.64
CA ALA A 65 -2.11 1.73 -1.63
C ALA A 65 -2.00 0.65 -2.72
N GLU A 66 -3.12 0.30 -3.30
CA GLU A 66 -3.19 -0.46 -4.55
C GLU A 66 -3.17 0.50 -5.73
N LEU A 67 -2.09 0.53 -6.48
CA LEU A 67 -1.96 1.39 -7.66
C LEU A 67 -2.59 0.73 -8.88
N SER A 68 -3.54 1.40 -9.54
CA SER A 68 -4.00 1.00 -10.88
C SER A 68 -2.99 1.50 -11.91
N MET A 69 -2.51 0.61 -12.74
CA MET A 69 -1.55 0.94 -13.79
C MET A 69 -2.26 1.24 -15.12
N GLU A 70 -1.61 1.99 -16.01
CA GLU A 70 -2.15 2.38 -17.32
C GLU A 70 -2.47 1.19 -18.24
N ASP A 71 -1.80 0.05 -18.05
CA ASP A 71 -2.03 -1.19 -18.79
C ASP A 71 -3.13 -2.09 -18.17
N GLY A 72 -3.83 -1.59 -17.14
CA GLY A 72 -4.84 -2.34 -16.40
C GLY A 72 -4.26 -3.23 -15.30
N GLY A 73 -2.94 -3.27 -15.13
CA GLY A 73 -2.27 -3.95 -14.03
C GLY A 73 -2.58 -3.29 -12.68
N VAL A 74 -2.24 -3.98 -11.61
CA VAL A 74 -2.37 -3.49 -10.23
C VAL A 74 -1.07 -3.75 -9.50
N VAL A 75 -0.54 -2.74 -8.83
CA VAL A 75 0.68 -2.83 -8.03
C VAL A 75 0.37 -2.42 -6.59
N PRO A 76 0.33 -3.37 -5.65
CA PRO A 76 0.28 -3.05 -4.24
C PRO A 76 1.61 -2.47 -3.79
N VAL A 77 1.58 -1.35 -3.08
CA VAL A 77 2.76 -0.71 -2.50
C VAL A 77 2.54 -0.45 -1.02
N LEU A 78 3.57 -0.71 -0.21
CA LEU A 78 3.62 -0.35 1.20
C LEU A 78 4.56 0.83 1.41
N VAL A 79 4.25 1.63 2.40
CA VAL A 79 5.05 2.75 2.87
C VAL A 79 6.00 2.26 3.96
N GLU A 80 7.29 2.43 3.76
CA GLU A 80 8.32 2.06 4.72
C GLU A 80 8.63 3.19 5.73
N ASN A 81 8.56 4.44 5.25
CA ASN A 81 8.94 5.61 6.03
C ASN A 81 8.20 6.88 5.55
N ARG A 82 8.48 8.02 6.19
CA ARG A 82 7.83 9.31 5.86
C ARG A 82 8.10 9.77 4.41
N THR A 83 9.30 9.53 3.89
CA THR A 83 9.64 9.83 2.49
C THR A 83 8.77 9.01 1.54
N GLY A 84 8.61 7.71 1.80
CA GLY A 84 7.72 6.84 1.02
C GLY A 84 6.27 7.29 1.07
N TYR A 85 5.76 7.72 2.24
CA TYR A 85 4.40 8.26 2.33
C TYR A 85 4.22 9.51 1.47
N LYS A 86 5.17 10.44 1.51
CA LYS A 86 5.18 11.63 0.67
C LYS A 86 5.19 11.24 -0.82
N ASN A 87 6.10 10.36 -1.21
CA ASN A 87 6.23 9.89 -2.59
C ASN A 87 4.95 9.21 -3.09
N LEU A 88 4.32 8.37 -2.26
CA LEU A 88 3.04 7.74 -2.59
C LEU A 88 1.94 8.79 -2.80
N CYS A 89 1.83 9.77 -1.91
CA CYS A 89 0.82 10.84 -2.04
C CYS A 89 1.06 11.70 -3.30
N GLU A 90 2.30 12.03 -3.63
CA GLU A 90 2.63 12.79 -4.83
C GLU A 90 2.32 12.00 -6.10
N LEU A 91 2.68 10.72 -6.15
CA LEU A 91 2.38 9.82 -7.27
C LEU A 91 0.86 9.70 -7.50
N LEU A 92 0.10 9.44 -6.44
CA LEU A 92 -1.36 9.36 -6.50
C LEU A 92 -1.98 10.69 -6.94
N THR A 93 -1.48 11.81 -6.43
CA THR A 93 -1.95 13.15 -6.81
C THR A 93 -1.74 13.40 -8.31
N GLN A 94 -0.56 13.10 -8.83
CA GLN A 94 -0.29 13.24 -10.27
C GLN A 94 -1.20 12.34 -11.11
N ALA A 95 -1.40 11.08 -10.70
CA ALA A 95 -2.25 10.15 -11.39
C ALA A 95 -3.73 10.62 -11.41
N HIS A 96 -4.23 11.14 -10.29
CA HIS A 96 -5.60 11.67 -10.22
C HIS A 96 -5.80 12.95 -11.01
N LEU A 97 -4.86 13.90 -10.95
CA LEU A 97 -4.97 15.17 -11.68
C LEU A 97 -4.97 14.99 -13.20
N ARG A 98 -4.28 13.98 -13.68
CA ARG A 98 -4.20 13.66 -15.12
C ARG A 98 -5.38 12.85 -15.63
N SER A 99 -6.01 12.08 -14.77
CA SER A 99 -7.06 11.13 -15.14
C SER A 99 -8.44 11.76 -15.06
N GLU A 100 -9.37 11.25 -15.87
CA GLU A 100 -10.79 11.55 -15.69
C GLU A 100 -11.27 11.03 -14.33
N LYS A 101 -12.32 11.65 -13.80
CA LYS A 101 -12.90 11.26 -12.51
C LYS A 101 -13.23 9.75 -12.49
N GLY A 102 -12.68 9.05 -11.52
CA GLY A 102 -12.89 7.61 -11.34
C GLY A 102 -11.96 6.71 -12.19
N LYS A 103 -11.09 7.28 -13.01
CA LYS A 103 -10.14 6.54 -13.88
C LYS A 103 -8.69 6.82 -13.52
N CYS A 104 -8.33 6.78 -12.24
CA CYS A 104 -6.95 6.96 -11.82
C CYS A 104 -6.05 5.86 -12.39
N ALA A 105 -4.98 6.23 -13.07
CA ALA A 105 -3.97 5.31 -13.58
C ALA A 105 -2.55 5.90 -13.45
N VAL A 106 -1.66 5.09 -12.91
CA VAL A 106 -0.22 5.39 -12.77
C VAL A 106 0.50 4.85 -14.00
N LYS A 107 1.46 5.61 -14.52
CA LYS A 107 2.32 5.15 -15.62
C LYS A 107 3.53 4.39 -15.08
N TRP A 108 3.92 3.32 -15.75
CA TRP A 108 5.14 2.58 -15.41
C TRP A 108 6.39 3.45 -15.44
N SER A 109 6.45 4.43 -16.35
CA SER A 109 7.58 5.36 -16.49
C SER A 109 7.73 6.35 -15.34
N GLU A 110 6.70 6.53 -14.50
CA GLU A 110 6.71 7.43 -13.35
C GLU A 110 7.23 6.75 -12.09
N LEU A 111 6.99 5.45 -11.95
CA LEU A 111 7.35 4.71 -10.73
C LEU A 111 8.80 4.91 -10.27
N PRO A 112 9.82 4.91 -11.15
CA PRO A 112 11.22 5.06 -10.71
C PRO A 112 11.49 6.36 -9.94
N GLN A 113 10.69 7.40 -10.15
CA GLN A 113 10.86 8.70 -9.50
C GLN A 113 10.34 8.72 -8.06
N PHE A 114 9.51 7.75 -7.69
CA PHE A 114 8.80 7.70 -6.40
C PHE A 114 9.10 6.44 -5.58
N THR A 115 10.12 5.67 -5.94
CA THR A 115 10.41 4.37 -5.29
C THR A 115 11.02 4.47 -3.90
N GLU A 116 11.65 5.59 -3.57
CA GLU A 116 12.30 5.76 -2.27
C GLU A 116 11.29 5.64 -1.12
N GLY A 117 11.56 4.74 -0.18
CA GLY A 117 10.70 4.48 0.97
C GLY A 117 9.39 3.75 0.65
N LEU A 118 9.27 3.17 -0.55
CA LEU A 118 8.17 2.32 -0.95
C LEU A 118 8.64 0.88 -1.20
N VAL A 119 7.81 -0.08 -0.81
CA VAL A 119 7.98 -1.51 -1.08
C VAL A 119 6.82 -1.98 -1.95
N ALA A 120 7.10 -2.44 -3.17
CA ALA A 120 6.10 -2.96 -4.06
C ALA A 120 6.05 -4.49 -4.02
N PHE A 121 4.84 -5.06 -4.08
CA PHE A 121 4.64 -6.49 -4.22
C PHE A 121 4.28 -6.83 -5.65
N PHE A 122 4.99 -7.81 -6.21
CA PHE A 122 4.62 -8.42 -7.47
C PHE A 122 4.11 -9.83 -7.19
N ASN A 123 2.80 -10.04 -7.24
CA ASN A 123 2.23 -11.37 -7.20
C ASN A 123 2.05 -11.89 -8.63
N ARG A 124 2.39 -13.16 -8.86
CA ARG A 124 2.18 -13.85 -10.14
C ARG A 124 0.72 -13.80 -10.61
N ALA A 125 -0.24 -13.77 -9.69
CA ALA A 125 -1.67 -13.62 -10.01
C ALA A 125 -2.02 -12.23 -10.57
N ILE A 126 -1.25 -11.19 -10.25
CA ILE A 126 -1.43 -9.83 -10.80
C ILE A 126 -0.92 -9.75 -12.23
N ALA A 127 0.07 -10.58 -12.58
CA ALA A 127 0.61 -10.67 -13.95
C ALA A 127 -0.32 -11.41 -14.93
N VAL A 128 -1.29 -12.19 -14.44
CA VAL A 128 -2.18 -13.01 -15.29
C VAL A 128 -3.26 -12.19 -15.99
N ASN A 129 -3.52 -10.96 -15.57
CA ASN A 129 -4.47 -10.04 -16.23
C ASN A 129 -3.80 -9.17 -17.32
N ARG A 130 -2.59 -9.51 -17.77
CA ARG A 130 -2.02 -8.94 -19.00
C ARG A 130 -2.51 -9.73 -20.21
N PRO A 131 -3.43 -9.20 -21.02
CA PRO A 131 -3.55 -9.68 -22.39
C PRO A 131 -2.27 -9.20 -23.12
N TYR A 132 -1.44 -10.15 -23.59
CA TYR A 132 -0.23 -9.91 -24.39
C TYR A 132 1.05 -9.50 -23.64
N LEU A 133 1.74 -10.48 -23.06
CA LEU A 133 3.20 -10.52 -23.17
C LEU A 133 3.52 -11.34 -24.43
N HIS A 134 4.13 -10.69 -25.42
CA HIS A 134 4.69 -11.39 -26.57
C HIS A 134 5.67 -12.45 -26.09
N ALA A 135 5.55 -13.67 -26.63
CA ALA A 135 6.47 -14.76 -26.39
C ALA A 135 7.90 -14.32 -26.78
N GLY A 136 8.77 -14.13 -25.81
CA GLY A 136 10.17 -13.79 -26.07
C GLY A 136 10.97 -13.30 -24.86
N GLU A 137 10.35 -12.76 -23.82
CA GLU A 137 11.09 -12.33 -22.63
C GLU A 137 10.69 -13.15 -21.41
N SER A 138 11.57 -14.07 -21.02
CA SER A 138 11.47 -14.75 -19.72
C SER A 138 11.70 -13.71 -18.60
N PRO A 139 10.80 -13.60 -17.61
CA PRO A 139 11.06 -12.76 -16.45
C PRO A 139 12.18 -13.40 -15.64
N SER A 140 13.33 -12.75 -15.59
CA SER A 140 14.38 -13.08 -14.66
C SER A 140 13.84 -12.98 -13.23
N ARG A 141 14.15 -14.01 -12.46
CA ARG A 141 13.81 -14.28 -11.06
C ARG A 141 13.70 -13.02 -10.20
N THR A 142 12.58 -12.95 -9.49
CA THR A 142 12.41 -12.37 -8.14
C THR A 142 13.47 -11.35 -7.73
N GLY A 143 13.29 -10.10 -8.09
CA GLY A 143 14.04 -8.99 -7.52
C GLY A 143 13.26 -8.40 -6.35
N ILE A 144 13.55 -8.86 -5.14
CA ILE A 144 13.28 -8.08 -3.93
C ILE A 144 14.29 -6.94 -3.96
N LEU A 145 13.89 -5.77 -4.39
CA LEU A 145 14.67 -4.55 -4.17
C LEU A 145 14.49 -4.15 -2.70
N SER A 146 15.23 -4.84 -1.83
CA SER A 146 15.36 -4.49 -0.43
C SER A 146 16.65 -3.72 -0.25
N THR A 147 16.54 -2.40 -0.07
CA THR A 147 17.53 -1.67 0.72
C THR A 147 16.99 -1.64 2.15
N ALA A 148 17.07 -2.78 2.83
CA ALA A 148 16.61 -2.91 4.20
C ALA A 148 17.49 -2.07 5.13
N ARG A 149 16.95 -0.95 5.60
CA ARG A 149 17.34 -0.32 6.86
C ARG A 149 16.28 -0.65 7.91
N PRO A 150 16.63 -0.72 9.22
CA PRO A 150 15.64 -1.04 10.24
C PRO A 150 14.53 0.01 10.27
N PHE A 151 13.31 -0.48 10.38
CA PHE A 151 12.06 0.27 10.35
C PHE A 151 12.00 1.26 11.52
N SER A 152 12.07 2.55 11.27
CA SER A 152 11.76 3.59 12.25
C SER A 152 10.25 3.84 12.29
N PRO A 153 9.63 4.04 13.47
CA PRO A 153 8.20 4.34 13.53
C PRO A 153 7.90 5.65 12.78
N LEU A 154 6.86 5.64 11.95
CA LEU A 154 6.44 6.77 11.11
C LEU A 154 6.01 8.01 11.91
N TRP A 155 5.76 7.84 13.20
CA TRP A 155 5.26 8.89 14.08
C TRP A 155 6.15 8.90 15.32
N GLY A 156 6.97 9.94 15.45
CA GLY A 156 7.78 10.16 16.64
C GLY A 156 6.90 10.20 17.89
N GLU A 157 7.38 9.60 18.96
CA GLU A 157 6.88 9.87 20.30
C GLU A 157 7.02 11.38 20.53
N GLY A 158 5.93 12.05 20.84
CA GLY A 158 5.99 13.45 21.26
C GLY A 158 6.80 13.51 22.55
N GLU A 159 7.94 14.13 22.50
CA GLU A 159 8.64 14.54 23.70
C GLU A 159 7.78 15.60 24.37
N ASP A 160 7.11 15.21 25.44
CA ASP A 160 6.56 16.13 26.43
C ASP A 160 7.74 16.79 27.15
N GLU A 161 8.17 17.94 26.68
CA GLU A 161 8.97 18.85 27.50
C GLU A 161 8.03 19.62 28.43
N GLY A 162 8.11 19.26 29.73
CA GLY A 162 7.53 19.99 30.85
C GLY A 162 8.27 21.29 31.17
#